data_ae2bc41bddba3c655a966bc646075d05
#
_entry.id   ae2bc41bddba3c655a966bc646075d05
#
_cell.length_a   1.000
_cell.length_b   1.000
_cell.length_c   1.000
_cell.angle_alpha   90.00
_cell.angle_beta   90.00
_cell.angle_gamma   90.00
#
_symmetry.space_group_name_H-M   'P 1'
#
loop_
_entity.id
_entity.type
_entity.pdbx_description
1 polymer ?
#
loop_
_entity_poly.entity_id
_entity_poly.type
_entity_poly.pdbx_seq_one_letter_code
_entity_poly.pdbx_strand_id
1 'polypeptide(L)'
;AKQNIVFVENTPGSLQKVTKILAENQIDIYGFGCFDAPEFANFRMVCDDPEKADQIMAENGYMTRITQAILVDLQDEIGGLDKLLSVMGDSNVNLHYIYTFFHRGLKVPVAIMHCEDLLVAESVLRNNGFKVLNRLVNPDGVEEA
;
A
#
# COMPACT_ATOMS: atom_id res chain seq x y z
N ALA A 1 7.58 -3.77 2.41
CA ALA A 1 6.83 -2.90 3.34
C ALA A 1 5.54 -3.59 3.80
N LYS A 2 5.09 -3.26 4.98
CA LYS A 2 3.86 -3.83 5.55
C LYS A 2 2.65 -3.01 5.13
N GLN A 3 1.61 -3.70 4.72
CA GLN A 3 0.33 -3.14 4.35
C GLN A 3 -0.76 -3.79 5.19
N ASN A 4 -1.67 -2.97 5.72
CA ASN A 4 -2.86 -3.46 6.40
C ASN A 4 -4.00 -3.66 5.41
N ILE A 5 -4.75 -4.74 5.60
CA ILE A 5 -5.99 -4.98 4.87
C ILE A 5 -7.09 -5.16 5.89
N VAL A 6 -8.13 -4.34 5.81
CA VAL A 6 -9.31 -4.43 6.65
C VAL A 6 -10.51 -4.74 5.76
N PHE A 7 -11.25 -5.78 6.13
CA PHE A 7 -12.46 -6.15 5.39
C PHE A 7 -13.64 -5.37 5.98
N VAL A 8 -14.29 -4.59 5.14
CA VAL A 8 -15.31 -3.63 5.53
C VAL A 8 -16.61 -3.96 4.80
N GLU A 9 -17.76 -3.92 5.50
CA GLU A 9 -19.05 -4.06 4.86
C GLU A 9 -19.25 -2.96 3.81
N ASN A 10 -19.84 -3.33 2.68
CA ASN A 10 -20.10 -2.38 1.59
C ASN A 10 -21.45 -1.67 1.83
N THR A 11 -21.52 -0.91 2.91
CA THR A 11 -22.72 -0.14 3.31
C THR A 11 -22.33 1.29 3.67
N PRO A 12 -23.28 2.24 3.58
CA PRO A 12 -22.98 3.64 3.93
C PRO A 12 -22.41 3.78 5.35
N GLY A 13 -21.33 4.53 5.49
CA GLY A 13 -20.71 4.81 6.77
C GLY A 13 -19.78 3.73 7.31
N SER A 14 -19.70 2.56 6.68
CA SER A 14 -18.85 1.46 7.17
C SER A 14 -17.37 1.79 7.12
N LEU A 15 -16.91 2.40 6.05
CA LEU A 15 -15.51 2.81 5.93
C LEU A 15 -15.17 3.93 6.91
N GLN A 16 -16.09 4.86 7.12
CA GLN A 16 -15.88 5.96 8.07
C GLN A 16 -15.73 5.45 9.51
N LYS A 17 -16.42 4.39 9.89
CA LYS A 17 -16.22 3.76 11.20
C LYS A 17 -14.79 3.25 11.39
N VAL A 18 -14.22 2.64 10.36
CA VAL A 18 -12.83 2.17 10.38
C VAL A 18 -11.87 3.32 10.55
N THR A 19 -12.01 4.35 9.73
CA THR A 19 -11.10 5.52 9.81
C THR A 19 -11.24 6.27 11.11
N LYS A 20 -12.44 6.33 11.68
CA LYS A 20 -12.67 6.94 13.01
C LYS A 20 -11.90 6.21 14.10
N ILE A 21 -11.98 4.88 14.13
CA ILE A 21 -11.25 4.07 15.11
C ILE A 21 -9.74 4.30 14.97
N LEU A 22 -9.23 4.30 13.76
CA LEU A 22 -7.81 4.53 13.49
C LEU A 22 -7.38 5.93 13.94
N ALA A 23 -8.18 6.94 13.63
CA ALA A 23 -7.90 8.32 14.03
C ALA A 23 -7.90 8.50 15.56
N GLU A 24 -8.86 7.93 16.25
CA GLU A 24 -8.96 7.97 17.71
C GLU A 24 -7.79 7.28 18.40
N ASN A 25 -7.15 6.33 17.73
CA ASN A 25 -5.96 5.63 18.22
C ASN A 25 -4.67 6.19 17.63
N GLN A 26 -4.72 7.36 17.00
CA GLN A 26 -3.56 8.07 16.47
C GLN A 26 -2.75 7.30 15.44
N ILE A 27 -3.41 6.50 14.63
CA ILE A 27 -2.80 5.85 13.48
C ILE A 27 -2.75 6.85 12.32
N ASP A 28 -1.55 7.12 11.84
CA ASP A 28 -1.33 8.01 10.70
C ASP A 28 -1.34 7.22 9.40
N ILE A 29 -2.37 7.41 8.60
CA ILE A 29 -2.52 6.74 7.32
C ILE A 29 -1.75 7.52 6.26
N TYR A 30 -0.72 6.90 5.69
CA TYR A 30 0.09 7.51 4.64
C TYR A 30 -0.53 7.36 3.26
N GLY A 31 -1.07 6.19 2.99
CA GLY A 31 -1.72 5.91 1.73
C GLY A 31 -2.77 4.83 1.89
N PHE A 32 -3.77 4.86 1.01
CA PHE A 32 -4.87 3.91 1.08
C PHE A 32 -5.53 3.71 -0.27
N GLY A 33 -6.20 2.57 -0.38
CA GLY A 33 -7.12 2.27 -1.46
C GLY A 33 -8.24 1.41 -0.92
N CYS A 34 -9.45 1.64 -1.40
CA CYS A 34 -10.60 0.83 -1.04
C CYS A 34 -11.15 0.17 -2.30
N PHE A 35 -11.17 -1.15 -2.31
CA PHE A 35 -11.52 -1.94 -3.50
C PHE A 35 -12.78 -2.73 -3.24
N ASP A 36 -13.73 -2.59 -4.14
CA ASP A 36 -15.02 -3.25 -4.06
C ASP A 36 -14.89 -4.77 -4.28
N ALA A 37 -15.69 -5.51 -3.52
CA ALA A 37 -15.85 -6.95 -3.70
C ALA A 37 -17.32 -7.28 -3.40
N PRO A 38 -17.87 -8.43 -3.84
CA PRO A 38 -19.32 -8.68 -3.77
C PRO A 38 -19.96 -8.53 -2.39
N GLU A 39 -19.27 -8.96 -1.34
CA GLU A 39 -19.82 -8.91 0.02
C GLU A 39 -19.11 -7.89 0.91
N PHE A 40 -17.80 -7.75 0.75
CA PHE A 40 -16.99 -6.87 1.55
C PHE A 40 -16.06 -6.04 0.67
N ALA A 41 -15.88 -4.80 1.02
CA ALA A 41 -14.81 -3.99 0.44
C ALA A 41 -13.49 -4.30 1.15
N ASN A 42 -12.40 -4.21 0.42
CA ASN A 42 -11.06 -4.35 0.95
C ASN A 42 -10.46 -2.95 1.14
N PHE A 43 -10.33 -2.52 2.37
CA PHE A 43 -9.60 -1.30 2.69
C PHE A 43 -8.13 -1.64 2.90
N ARG A 44 -7.29 -1.16 2.00
CA ARG A 44 -5.84 -1.37 2.05
C ARG A 44 -5.18 -0.07 2.42
N MET A 45 -4.24 -0.13 3.37
CA MET A 45 -3.53 1.07 3.80
C MET A 45 -2.08 0.80 4.16
N VAL A 46 -1.28 1.84 4.02
CA VAL A 46 0.07 1.90 4.58
C VAL A 46 0.04 2.98 5.66
N CYS A 47 0.47 2.65 6.85
CA CYS A 47 0.40 3.53 8.01
C CYS A 47 1.69 3.50 8.81
N ASP A 48 1.75 4.36 9.83
CA ASP A 48 2.92 4.50 10.69
C ASP A 48 3.17 3.31 11.62
N ASP A 49 2.11 2.61 12.03
CA ASP A 49 2.22 1.47 12.96
C ASP A 49 1.26 0.35 12.53
N PRO A 50 1.66 -0.48 11.58
CA PRO A 50 0.79 -1.53 11.03
C PRO A 50 0.39 -2.59 12.06
N GLU A 51 1.25 -2.95 13.00
CA GLU A 51 0.94 -3.94 14.03
C GLU A 51 -0.13 -3.42 15.00
N LYS A 52 0.00 -2.17 15.42
CA LYS A 52 -0.99 -1.52 16.29
C LYS A 52 -2.32 -1.39 15.57
N ALA A 53 -2.30 -0.98 14.31
CA ALA A 53 -3.52 -0.85 13.50
C ALA A 53 -4.25 -2.18 13.36
N ASP A 54 -3.53 -3.25 13.08
CA ASP A 54 -4.10 -4.59 12.94
C ASP A 54 -4.73 -5.05 14.25
N GLN A 55 -4.04 -4.88 15.36
CA GLN A 55 -4.55 -5.23 16.69
C GLN A 55 -5.83 -4.45 17.03
N ILE A 56 -5.83 -3.14 16.80
CA ILE A 56 -6.99 -2.29 17.09
C ILE A 56 -8.19 -2.70 16.25
N MET A 57 -7.99 -2.97 14.98
CA MET A 57 -9.08 -3.39 14.09
C MET A 57 -9.64 -4.75 14.53
N ALA A 58 -8.80 -5.69 14.86
CA ALA A 58 -9.22 -7.00 15.36
C ALA A 58 -10.00 -6.89 16.67
N GLU A 59 -9.55 -6.07 17.61
CA GLU A 59 -10.25 -5.82 18.88
C GLU A 59 -11.63 -5.19 18.69
N ASN A 60 -11.82 -4.46 17.60
CA ASN A 60 -13.11 -3.85 17.25
C ASN A 60 -13.98 -4.75 16.35
N GLY A 61 -13.63 -6.01 16.22
CA GLY A 61 -14.44 -7.00 15.52
C GLY A 61 -14.25 -7.07 14.02
N TYR A 62 -13.25 -6.41 13.46
CA TYR A 62 -12.96 -6.44 12.04
C TYR A 62 -12.08 -7.63 11.68
N MET A 63 -12.35 -8.24 10.54
CA MET A 63 -11.41 -9.15 9.92
C MET A 63 -10.30 -8.30 9.30
N THR A 64 -9.06 -8.56 9.70
CA THR A 64 -7.92 -7.75 9.33
C THR A 64 -6.67 -8.60 9.21
N ARG A 65 -5.71 -8.14 8.40
CA ARG A 65 -4.40 -8.80 8.29
C ARG A 65 -3.34 -7.84 7.80
N ILE A 66 -2.09 -8.22 8.03
CA ILE A 66 -0.92 -7.53 7.48
C ILE A 66 -0.37 -8.37 6.33
N THR A 67 -0.06 -7.74 5.22
CA THR A 67 0.61 -8.37 4.09
C THR A 67 1.83 -7.56 3.70
N GLN A 68 2.76 -8.21 3.02
CA GLN A 68 3.90 -7.50 2.45
C GLN A 68 3.53 -6.92 1.09
N ALA A 69 4.01 -5.73 0.82
CA ALA A 69 3.82 -5.04 -0.45
C ALA A 69 5.14 -4.35 -0.84
N ILE A 70 5.27 -4.03 -2.11
CA ILE A 70 6.40 -3.26 -2.61
C ILE A 70 5.96 -1.81 -2.73
N LEU A 71 6.77 -0.92 -2.15
CA LEU A 71 6.64 0.52 -2.36
C LEU A 71 7.69 0.93 -3.37
N VAL A 72 7.29 1.56 -4.45
CA VAL A 72 8.23 2.01 -5.47
C VAL A 72 7.98 3.47 -5.83
N ASP A 73 9.07 4.23 -5.98
CA ASP A 73 9.02 5.59 -6.49
C ASP A 73 8.55 5.54 -7.94
N LEU A 74 7.36 6.03 -8.20
CA LEU A 74 6.80 6.12 -9.55
C LEU A 74 7.12 7.51 -10.08
N GLN A 75 8.05 7.59 -11.04
CA GLN A 75 8.43 8.86 -11.64
C GLN A 75 7.21 9.58 -12.21
N ASP A 76 7.02 10.82 -11.79
CA ASP A 76 5.87 11.65 -12.19
C ASP A 76 6.12 12.24 -13.58
N GLU A 77 5.96 11.42 -14.60
CA GLU A 77 6.13 11.79 -16.00
C GLU A 77 5.18 11.01 -16.89
N ILE A 78 4.93 11.51 -18.07
CA ILE A 78 4.13 10.79 -19.07
C ILE A 78 4.85 9.47 -19.40
N GLY A 79 4.11 8.38 -19.30
CA GLY A 79 4.66 7.03 -19.54
C GLY A 79 5.36 6.39 -18.34
N GLY A 80 5.39 7.05 -17.18
CA GLY A 80 6.02 6.48 -15.98
C GLY A 80 5.39 5.16 -15.54
N LEU A 81 4.07 5.09 -15.52
CA LEU A 81 3.36 3.85 -15.20
C LEU A 81 3.61 2.77 -16.26
N ASP A 82 3.57 3.14 -17.54
CA ASP A 82 3.83 2.19 -18.63
C ASP A 82 5.23 1.59 -18.51
N LYS A 83 6.23 2.39 -18.20
CA LYS A 83 7.61 1.94 -18.01
C LYS A 83 7.70 0.92 -16.87
N LEU A 84 7.05 1.19 -15.74
CA LEU A 84 7.00 0.29 -14.61
C LEU A 84 6.36 -1.05 -14.99
N LEU A 85 5.19 -1.00 -15.62
CA LEU A 85 4.45 -2.19 -16.00
C LEU A 85 5.16 -2.99 -17.11
N SER A 86 5.84 -2.31 -18.02
CA SER A 86 6.65 -2.97 -19.06
C SER A 86 7.78 -3.80 -18.46
N VAL A 87 8.48 -3.25 -17.48
CA VAL A 87 9.56 -3.95 -16.78
C VAL A 87 9.01 -5.20 -16.08
N MET A 88 7.86 -5.10 -15.43
CA MET A 88 7.23 -6.22 -14.77
C MET A 88 6.78 -7.29 -15.77
N GLY A 89 6.12 -6.87 -16.84
CA GLY A 89 5.64 -7.77 -17.89
C GLY A 89 6.77 -8.49 -18.63
N ASP A 90 7.82 -7.78 -18.99
CA ASP A 90 8.99 -8.35 -19.68
C ASP A 90 9.70 -9.40 -18.82
N SER A 91 9.61 -9.28 -17.51
CA SER A 91 10.20 -10.22 -16.56
C SER A 91 9.22 -11.32 -16.14
N ASN A 92 8.06 -11.38 -16.76
CA ASN A 92 7.01 -12.37 -16.48
C ASN A 92 6.56 -12.37 -15.01
N VAL A 93 6.49 -11.18 -14.41
CA VAL A 93 6.01 -11.01 -13.04
C VAL A 93 4.53 -10.67 -13.08
N ASN A 94 3.71 -11.51 -12.45
CA ASN A 94 2.28 -11.28 -12.37
C ASN A 94 1.94 -10.30 -11.26
N LEU A 95 1.38 -9.17 -11.65
CA LEU A 95 0.94 -8.12 -10.73
C LEU A 95 -0.50 -8.39 -10.30
N HIS A 96 -0.72 -8.54 -9.00
CA HIS A 96 -2.05 -8.77 -8.46
C HIS A 96 -2.86 -7.47 -8.36
N TYR A 97 -2.24 -6.40 -7.88
CA TYR A 97 -2.85 -5.07 -7.82
C TYR A 97 -1.78 -4.00 -7.68
N ILE A 98 -2.17 -2.79 -8.00
CA ILE A 98 -1.34 -1.59 -7.85
C ILE A 98 -2.25 -0.40 -7.54
N TYR A 99 -1.80 0.47 -6.65
CA TYR A 99 -2.41 1.77 -6.42
C TYR A 99 -1.33 2.77 -6.01
N THR A 100 -1.67 4.05 -6.03
CA THR A 100 -0.69 5.11 -5.77
C THR A 100 -1.16 6.03 -4.67
N PHE A 101 -0.19 6.68 -4.03
CA PHE A 101 -0.45 7.78 -3.12
C PHE A 101 0.71 8.76 -3.13
N PHE A 102 0.48 9.96 -2.59
CA PHE A 102 1.53 10.93 -2.35
C PHE A 102 1.85 10.94 -0.87
N HIS A 103 3.08 10.56 -0.54
CA HIS A 103 3.55 10.65 0.83
C HIS A 103 3.99 12.08 1.14
N ARG A 104 3.60 12.59 2.30
CA ARG A 104 4.07 13.90 2.78
C ARG A 104 5.59 13.91 2.82
N GLY A 105 6.22 14.95 2.28
CA GLY A 105 7.67 15.05 2.18
C GLY A 105 8.30 14.47 0.94
N LEU A 106 7.58 13.66 0.17
CA LEU A 106 8.03 13.19 -1.14
C LEU A 106 7.41 14.06 -2.25
N LYS A 107 8.21 14.29 -3.30
CA LYS A 107 7.78 15.07 -4.47
C LYS A 107 7.26 14.20 -5.61
N VAL A 108 7.26 12.90 -5.41
CA VAL A 108 6.88 11.91 -6.42
C VAL A 108 5.82 10.98 -5.86
N PRO A 109 4.93 10.44 -6.71
CA PRO A 109 3.97 9.46 -6.27
C PRO A 109 4.67 8.15 -5.90
N VAL A 110 4.14 7.47 -4.89
CA VAL A 110 4.57 6.15 -4.50
C VAL A 110 3.57 5.13 -5.01
N ALA A 111 4.02 4.13 -5.72
CA ALA A 111 3.19 3.01 -6.11
C ALA A 111 3.30 1.90 -5.07
N ILE A 112 2.17 1.35 -4.67
CA ILE A 112 2.09 0.16 -3.83
C ILE A 112 1.71 -1.00 -4.72
N MET A 113 2.50 -2.07 -4.68
CA MET A 113 2.31 -3.23 -5.55
C MET A 113 2.31 -4.52 -4.75
N HIS A 114 1.49 -5.45 -5.18
CA HIS A 114 1.55 -6.83 -4.72
C HIS A 114 1.67 -7.75 -5.93
N CYS A 115 2.64 -8.65 -5.87
CA CYS A 115 2.96 -9.58 -6.93
C CYS A 115 3.02 -10.99 -6.39
N GLU A 116 2.98 -11.97 -7.27
CA GLU A 116 3.09 -13.37 -6.90
C GLU A 116 4.41 -13.67 -6.19
N ASP A 117 5.52 -13.10 -6.69
CA ASP A 117 6.85 -13.24 -6.08
C ASP A 117 7.45 -11.86 -5.81
N LEU A 118 7.36 -11.42 -4.55
CA LEU A 118 7.84 -10.10 -4.16
C LEU A 118 9.36 -9.94 -4.27
N LEU A 119 10.12 -10.97 -3.97
CA LEU A 119 11.58 -10.90 -4.03
C LEU A 119 12.08 -10.76 -5.46
N VAL A 120 11.50 -11.52 -6.38
CA VAL A 120 11.81 -11.40 -7.80
C VAL A 120 11.39 -10.03 -8.32
N ALA A 121 10.21 -9.56 -7.96
CA ALA A 121 9.72 -8.25 -8.37
C ALA A 121 10.64 -7.12 -7.90
N GLU A 122 11.07 -7.15 -6.64
CA GLU A 122 12.02 -6.15 -6.11
C GLU A 122 13.34 -6.16 -6.88
N SER A 123 13.89 -7.34 -7.15
CA SER A 123 15.14 -7.47 -7.92
C SER A 123 15.00 -6.91 -9.32
N VAL A 124 13.91 -7.22 -10.00
CA VAL A 124 13.62 -6.71 -11.34
C VAL A 124 13.53 -5.19 -11.35
N LEU A 125 12.83 -4.63 -10.37
CA LEU A 125 12.67 -3.17 -10.28
C LEU A 125 14.01 -2.48 -10.03
N ARG A 126 14.79 -2.95 -9.08
CA ARG A 126 16.11 -2.37 -8.78
C ARG A 126 17.08 -2.49 -9.95
N ASN A 127 17.10 -3.63 -10.61
CA ASN A 127 17.97 -3.85 -11.78
C ASN A 127 17.62 -2.96 -12.96
N ASN A 128 16.39 -2.43 -13.00
CA ASN A 128 15.92 -1.53 -14.04
C ASN A 128 15.86 -0.06 -13.59
N GLY A 129 16.55 0.27 -12.48
CA GLY A 129 16.73 1.63 -12.03
C GLY A 129 15.58 2.23 -11.21
N PHE A 130 14.62 1.43 -10.79
CA PHE A 130 13.55 1.91 -9.91
C PHE A 130 14.01 1.94 -8.46
N LYS A 131 13.57 2.95 -7.71
CA LYS A 131 13.78 3.02 -6.27
C LYS A 131 12.69 2.24 -5.55
N VAL A 132 13.08 1.19 -4.86
CA VAL A 132 12.20 0.43 -3.99
C VAL A 132 12.38 0.95 -2.56
N LEU A 133 11.26 1.35 -1.94
CA LEU A 133 11.25 1.92 -0.61
C LEU A 133 10.99 0.83 0.42
N ASN A 134 11.75 0.83 1.49
CA ASN A 134 11.59 -0.17 2.54
C ASN A 134 10.34 0.09 3.38
N ARG A 135 10.21 1.32 3.86
CA ARG A 135 9.04 1.78 4.59
C ARG A 135 8.96 3.30 4.56
N LEU A 136 7.78 3.81 4.87
CA LEU A 136 7.58 5.22 5.14
C LEU A 136 7.75 5.44 6.65
N VAL A 137 8.64 6.33 7.07
CA VAL A 137 9.02 6.44 8.49
C VAL A 137 8.20 7.49 9.23
N ASN A 138 8.02 8.63 8.63
CA ASN A 138 7.24 9.75 9.18
C ASN A 138 6.89 10.68 8.03
N PRO A 139 6.18 11.79 8.28
CA PRO A 139 5.82 12.70 7.19
C PRO A 139 6.99 13.24 6.39
N ASP A 140 8.18 13.26 6.97
CA ASP A 140 9.35 13.93 6.42
C ASP A 140 10.40 12.96 5.85
N GLY A 141 10.16 11.65 5.92
CA GLY A 141 11.16 10.71 5.51
C GLY A 141 10.66 9.35 5.03
N VAL A 142 11.50 8.72 4.22
CA VAL A 142 11.33 7.35 3.79
C VAL A 142 12.65 6.61 3.98
N GLU A 143 12.55 5.32 4.12
CA GLU A 143 13.69 4.44 4.21
C GLU A 143 13.76 3.61 2.93
N GLU A 144 14.83 3.75 2.18
CA GLU A 144 15.05 2.93 0.98
C GLU A 144 15.43 1.51 1.39
N ALA A 145 14.94 0.58 0.62
CA ALA A 145 15.20 -0.83 0.86
C ALA A 145 16.66 -1.24 0.58
#